data_084f4a2d390dbecafb2e5538df0f8136
#
_entry.id   084f4a2d390dbecafb2e5538df0f8136
#
_cell.length_a   1.000
_cell.length_b   1.000
_cell.length_c   1.000
_cell.angle_alpha   90.00
_cell.angle_beta   90.00
_cell.angle_gamma   90.00
#
_symmetry.space_group_name_H-M   'P 1'
#
loop_
_entity.id
_entity.type
_entity.pdbx_description
1 polymer ?
#
loop_
_entity_poly.entity_id
_entity_poly.type
_entity_poly.pdbx_seq_one_letter_code
_entity_poly.pdbx_strand_id
1 'polypeptide(L)'
;RKYFMTHGSIIGYDINAKMCQISYYNEKTQEPETVDTGIEKENNQIPLVMNYYKETWTYGRQARRMSTVRDSICVEGIWECALGNRKIEVDGQEYEGVQLLADFVKYTLNGFEEIESITFTVPEKNEDIRVLLKGIGQKLGVEKENIYVQDYKESFCHYMFNQPKELWQYEAALFYCDEDVIRAYMLRELKNSSQKSRESFVTVDKVADARMEELEAVYPVLH
;
A
#
# COMPACT_ATOMS: atom_id res chain seq x y z
N ARG A 1 9.29 15.92 8.87
CA ARG A 1 8.21 16.54 9.69
C ARG A 1 7.77 15.51 10.74
N LYS A 2 7.58 15.93 12.00
CA LYS A 2 6.97 15.11 13.04
C LYS A 2 5.46 15.38 13.05
N TYR A 3 4.68 14.33 13.02
CA TYR A 3 3.21 14.38 13.14
C TYR A 3 2.86 14.24 14.62
N PHE A 4 2.61 15.37 15.30
CA PHE A 4 2.19 15.36 16.70
C PHE A 4 0.69 15.15 16.77
N MET A 5 0.29 14.01 17.29
CA MET A 5 -1.09 13.63 17.58
C MET A 5 -1.30 13.63 19.10
N THR A 6 -2.51 13.94 19.56
CA THR A 6 -2.89 13.88 20.99
C THR A 6 -3.15 12.45 21.46
N HIS A 7 -3.44 11.55 20.50
CA HIS A 7 -3.59 10.11 20.65
C HIS A 7 -2.70 9.40 19.62
N GLY A 8 -2.62 8.06 19.67
CA GLY A 8 -1.89 7.28 18.70
C GLY A 8 -2.39 7.50 17.27
N SER A 9 -1.49 7.41 16.30
CA SER A 9 -1.81 7.67 14.89
C SER A 9 -2.57 6.51 14.26
N ILE A 10 -3.61 6.83 13.47
CA ILE A 10 -4.32 5.88 12.60
C ILE A 10 -3.71 5.99 11.21
N ILE A 11 -3.09 4.91 10.73
CA ILE A 11 -2.30 4.89 9.51
C ILE A 11 -2.95 4.02 8.43
N GLY A 12 -3.05 4.56 7.22
CA GLY A 12 -3.24 3.80 5.99
C GLY A 12 -1.89 3.63 5.28
N TYR A 13 -1.51 2.40 4.98
CA TYR A 13 -0.24 2.06 4.34
C TYR A 13 -0.49 1.25 3.08
N ASP A 14 -0.57 1.92 1.93
CA ASP A 14 -0.66 1.27 0.62
C ASP A 14 0.72 0.78 0.20
N ILE A 15 0.83 -0.49 -0.14
CA ILE A 15 2.10 -1.12 -0.53
C ILE A 15 1.92 -2.16 -1.63
N ASN A 16 2.82 -2.12 -2.58
CA ASN A 16 2.99 -3.16 -3.60
C ASN A 16 4.48 -3.49 -3.79
N ALA A 17 4.81 -4.33 -4.76
CA ALA A 17 6.18 -4.76 -5.03
C ALA A 17 7.16 -3.62 -5.38
N LYS A 18 6.64 -2.46 -5.83
CA LYS A 18 7.46 -1.36 -6.37
C LYS A 18 7.52 -0.14 -5.46
N MET A 19 6.45 0.11 -4.69
CA MET A 19 6.30 1.35 -3.92
C MET A 19 5.35 1.23 -2.74
N CYS A 20 5.36 2.25 -1.89
CA CYS A 20 4.32 2.49 -0.90
C CYS A 20 3.84 3.94 -0.91
N GLN A 21 2.67 4.17 -0.34
CA GLN A 21 2.09 5.47 -0.06
C GLN A 21 1.46 5.44 1.33
N ILE A 22 1.59 6.54 2.07
CA ILE A 22 1.16 6.60 3.46
C ILE A 22 0.10 7.68 3.58
N SER A 23 -0.98 7.35 4.26
CA SER A 23 -2.00 8.28 4.71
C SER A 23 -2.19 8.16 6.22
N TYR A 24 -2.71 9.20 6.83
CA TYR A 24 -3.04 9.22 8.25
C TYR A 24 -4.32 10.00 8.49
N TYR A 25 -5.03 9.69 9.57
CA TYR A 25 -6.18 10.48 9.96
C TYR A 25 -5.72 11.74 10.71
N ASN A 26 -6.08 12.91 10.19
CA ASN A 26 -5.76 14.17 10.84
C ASN A 26 -6.91 14.58 11.77
N GLU A 27 -6.68 14.53 13.08
CA GLU A 27 -7.68 14.87 14.09
C GLU A 27 -8.17 16.33 14.01
N LYS A 28 -7.35 17.25 13.49
CA LYS A 28 -7.69 18.67 13.39
C LYS A 28 -8.67 18.95 12.25
N THR A 29 -8.45 18.30 11.10
CA THR A 29 -9.34 18.44 9.92
C THR A 29 -10.45 17.42 9.94
N GLN A 30 -10.35 16.35 10.76
CA GLN A 30 -11.22 15.18 10.79
C GLN A 30 -11.30 14.46 9.45
N GLU A 31 -10.22 14.48 8.69
CA GLU A 31 -10.11 13.88 7.36
C GLU A 31 -8.82 13.08 7.21
N PRO A 32 -8.80 12.06 6.33
CA PRO A 32 -7.55 11.40 5.97
C PRO A 32 -6.69 12.33 5.10
N GLU A 33 -5.40 12.38 5.41
CA GLU A 33 -4.41 13.13 4.65
C GLU A 33 -3.28 12.22 4.19
N THR A 34 -2.75 12.46 3.00
CA THR A 34 -1.56 11.76 2.50
C THR A 34 -0.30 12.43 3.03
N VAL A 35 0.67 11.62 3.45
CA VAL A 35 1.98 12.11 3.89
C VAL A 35 2.70 12.77 2.73
N ASP A 36 2.97 14.08 2.89
CA ASP A 36 3.73 14.85 1.92
C ASP A 36 5.22 14.47 1.97
N THR A 37 5.73 13.87 0.93
CA THR A 37 7.15 13.51 0.78
C THR A 37 8.04 14.68 0.39
N GLY A 38 7.46 15.85 0.09
CA GLY A 38 8.16 17.13 -0.08
C GLY A 38 8.99 17.31 -1.36
N ILE A 39 8.91 16.38 -2.33
CA ILE A 39 9.80 16.39 -3.50
C ILE A 39 9.07 16.75 -4.80
N GLU A 40 7.84 16.31 -4.96
CA GLU A 40 6.97 16.64 -6.10
C GLU A 40 5.56 16.84 -5.59
N LYS A 41 4.92 17.93 -6.00
CA LYS A 41 3.59 18.31 -5.48
C LYS A 41 2.48 17.26 -5.72
N GLU A 42 2.70 16.31 -6.62
CA GLU A 42 1.68 15.36 -7.08
C GLU A 42 2.06 13.89 -6.87
N ASN A 43 3.28 13.58 -6.42
CA ASN A 43 3.71 12.20 -6.24
C ASN A 43 4.22 11.92 -4.82
N ASN A 44 3.32 11.43 -3.97
CA ASN A 44 3.62 11.02 -2.60
C ASN A 44 4.05 9.55 -2.48
N GLN A 45 4.27 8.87 -3.60
CA GLN A 45 4.73 7.49 -3.64
C GLN A 45 6.21 7.38 -3.24
N ILE A 46 6.53 6.40 -2.44
CA ILE A 46 7.88 6.11 -1.97
C ILE A 46 8.32 4.79 -2.62
N PRO A 47 9.36 4.76 -3.47
CA PRO A 47 9.81 3.52 -4.09
C PRO A 47 10.30 2.51 -3.05
N LEU A 48 9.90 1.24 -3.20
CA LEU A 48 10.32 0.14 -2.34
C LEU A 48 11.73 -0.32 -2.75
N VAL A 49 12.70 0.48 -2.40
CA VAL A 49 14.12 0.25 -2.67
C VAL A 49 14.96 0.66 -1.46
N MET A 50 16.00 -0.10 -1.20
CA MET A 50 17.01 0.21 -0.20
C MET A 50 18.39 0.29 -0.87
N ASN A 51 19.31 1.01 -0.26
CA ASN A 51 20.68 1.08 -0.72
C ASN A 51 21.63 1.00 0.47
N TYR A 52 22.68 0.20 0.33
CA TYR A 52 23.71 0.01 1.33
C TYR A 52 25.03 0.63 0.83
N TYR A 53 25.58 1.51 1.64
CA TYR A 53 26.84 2.17 1.36
C TYR A 53 27.58 2.53 2.64
N LYS A 54 28.81 2.08 2.79
CA LYS A 54 29.66 2.35 3.97
C LYS A 54 28.93 2.05 5.27
N GLU A 55 28.44 0.82 5.42
CA GLU A 55 27.72 0.33 6.62
C GLU A 55 26.44 1.11 6.95
N THR A 56 25.90 1.86 5.98
CA THR A 56 24.71 2.67 6.19
C THR A 56 23.62 2.30 5.19
N TRP A 57 22.42 2.06 5.69
CA TRP A 57 21.23 1.86 4.89
C TRP A 57 20.54 3.19 4.58
N THR A 58 20.11 3.34 3.35
CA THR A 58 19.18 4.39 2.91
C THR A 58 17.96 3.77 2.27
N TYR A 59 16.84 4.51 2.23
CA TYR A 59 15.53 3.97 1.90
C TYR A 59 14.81 4.86 0.89
N GLY A 60 13.94 4.24 0.07
CA GLY A 60 13.04 4.95 -0.81
C GLY A 60 13.77 5.82 -1.83
N ARG A 61 13.34 7.05 -1.97
CA ARG A 61 13.93 8.00 -2.93
C ARG A 61 15.40 8.31 -2.66
N GLN A 62 15.81 8.36 -1.39
CA GLN A 62 17.21 8.53 -1.05
C GLN A 62 18.03 7.34 -1.51
N ALA A 63 17.55 6.12 -1.30
CA ALA A 63 18.20 4.91 -1.78
C ALA A 63 18.36 4.92 -3.32
N ARG A 64 17.31 5.33 -4.05
CA ARG A 64 17.36 5.45 -5.51
C ARG A 64 18.39 6.48 -5.99
N ARG A 65 18.58 7.58 -5.28
CA ARG A 65 19.65 8.54 -5.57
C ARG A 65 21.03 7.97 -5.26
N MET A 66 21.15 7.26 -4.13
CA MET A 66 22.41 6.64 -3.73
C MET A 66 22.84 5.50 -4.65
N SER A 67 21.93 4.86 -5.38
CA SER A 67 22.26 3.77 -6.32
C SER A 67 23.16 4.20 -7.47
N THR A 68 23.31 5.50 -7.73
CA THR A 68 24.27 6.05 -8.72
C THR A 68 25.67 6.25 -8.16
N VAL A 69 25.87 6.10 -6.85
CA VAL A 69 27.16 6.25 -6.19
C VAL A 69 27.98 4.98 -6.41
N ARG A 70 29.24 5.17 -6.81
CA ARG A 70 30.17 4.05 -7.00
C ARG A 70 30.31 3.23 -5.71
N ASP A 71 30.37 1.92 -5.86
CA ASP A 71 30.50 0.95 -4.76
C ASP A 71 29.30 0.92 -3.78
N SER A 72 28.19 1.55 -4.11
CA SER A 72 26.93 1.35 -3.38
C SER A 72 26.19 0.11 -3.88
N ILE A 73 25.44 -0.54 -3.01
CA ILE A 73 24.66 -1.74 -3.33
C ILE A 73 23.18 -1.38 -3.27
N CYS A 74 22.53 -1.38 -4.44
CA CYS A 74 21.09 -1.18 -4.55
C CYS A 74 20.37 -2.52 -4.28
N VAL A 75 19.36 -2.49 -3.42
CA VAL A 75 18.57 -3.66 -3.03
C VAL A 75 17.12 -3.42 -3.45
N GLU A 76 16.69 -4.18 -4.43
CA GLU A 76 15.33 -4.24 -4.97
C GLU A 76 14.73 -5.64 -4.76
N GLY A 77 13.46 -5.84 -5.10
CA GLY A 77 12.80 -7.15 -4.94
C GLY A 77 12.59 -7.56 -3.48
N ILE A 78 12.57 -6.60 -2.56
CA ILE A 78 12.40 -6.84 -1.11
C ILE A 78 11.06 -7.49 -0.83
N TRP A 79 10.00 -7.09 -1.56
CA TRP A 79 8.66 -7.63 -1.43
C TRP A 79 8.61 -9.13 -1.73
N GLU A 80 9.16 -9.54 -2.88
CA GLU A 80 9.20 -10.94 -3.31
C GLU A 80 10.09 -11.79 -2.40
N CYS A 81 11.17 -11.22 -1.90
CA CYS A 81 12.04 -11.91 -0.94
C CYS A 81 11.35 -12.11 0.41
N ALA A 82 10.60 -11.11 0.88
CA ALA A 82 9.84 -11.21 2.12
C ALA A 82 8.71 -12.24 2.02
N LEU A 83 7.92 -12.21 0.93
CA LEU A 83 6.87 -13.19 0.67
C LEU A 83 7.41 -14.62 0.54
N GLY A 84 8.54 -14.79 -0.15
CA GLY A 84 9.19 -16.08 -0.34
C GLY A 84 10.01 -16.55 0.87
N ASN A 85 10.02 -15.80 1.96
CA ASN A 85 10.86 -16.05 3.14
C ASN A 85 12.34 -16.31 2.77
N ARG A 86 12.85 -15.49 1.85
CA ARG A 86 14.20 -15.60 1.29
C ARG A 86 15.13 -14.56 1.91
N LYS A 87 16.42 -14.83 1.76
CA LYS A 87 17.49 -13.91 2.16
C LYS A 87 18.04 -13.15 0.95
N ILE A 88 18.58 -11.98 1.22
CA ILE A 88 19.32 -11.14 0.28
C ILE A 88 20.73 -10.97 0.81
N GLU A 89 21.72 -11.28 -0.01
CA GLU A 89 23.12 -11.01 0.32
C GLU A 89 23.49 -9.57 -0.03
N VAL A 90 24.04 -8.85 0.96
CA VAL A 90 24.50 -7.46 0.80
C VAL A 90 25.86 -7.34 1.48
N ASP A 91 26.89 -6.98 0.74
CA ASP A 91 28.27 -6.81 1.25
C ASP A 91 28.78 -8.03 2.02
N GLY A 92 28.49 -9.24 1.51
CA GLY A 92 28.91 -10.51 2.13
C GLY A 92 28.11 -10.92 3.36
N GLN A 93 27.04 -10.20 3.70
CA GLN A 93 26.13 -10.56 4.80
C GLN A 93 24.74 -10.92 4.27
N GLU A 94 24.13 -11.92 4.89
CA GLU A 94 22.76 -12.33 4.56
C GLU A 94 21.74 -11.58 5.44
N TYR A 95 20.72 -11.02 4.80
CA TYR A 95 19.59 -10.33 5.43
C TYR A 95 18.28 -11.04 5.10
N GLU A 96 17.44 -11.29 6.09
CA GLU A 96 16.10 -11.82 5.89
C GLU A 96 15.22 -10.79 5.15
N GLY A 97 14.57 -11.19 4.06
CA GLY A 97 13.69 -10.29 3.29
C GLY A 97 12.57 -9.68 4.14
N VAL A 98 12.00 -10.45 5.07
CA VAL A 98 10.99 -9.96 6.03
C VAL A 98 11.55 -8.87 6.93
N GLN A 99 12.81 -8.98 7.36
CA GLN A 99 13.45 -7.98 8.20
C GLN A 99 13.72 -6.69 7.41
N LEU A 100 14.24 -6.80 6.19
CA LEU A 100 14.46 -5.63 5.33
C LEU A 100 13.15 -4.90 5.02
N LEU A 101 12.07 -5.63 4.76
CA LEU A 101 10.76 -5.02 4.55
C LEU A 101 10.24 -4.31 5.82
N ALA A 102 10.41 -4.93 6.99
CA ALA A 102 10.02 -4.32 8.27
C ALA A 102 10.83 -3.04 8.55
N ASP A 103 12.13 -3.06 8.28
CA ASP A 103 13.01 -1.90 8.45
C ASP A 103 12.62 -0.76 7.49
N PHE A 104 12.26 -1.11 6.24
CA PHE A 104 11.74 -0.15 5.27
C PHE A 104 10.44 0.51 5.76
N VAL A 105 9.46 -0.29 6.18
CA VAL A 105 8.17 0.23 6.70
C VAL A 105 8.41 1.08 7.94
N LYS A 106 9.24 0.63 8.87
CA LYS A 106 9.61 1.40 10.07
C LYS A 106 10.26 2.74 9.73
N TYR A 107 11.17 2.76 8.75
CA TYR A 107 11.82 3.98 8.31
C TYR A 107 10.82 4.97 7.70
N THR A 108 9.92 4.51 6.86
CA THR A 108 8.92 5.36 6.20
C THR A 108 7.88 5.93 7.19
N LEU A 109 7.69 5.27 8.33
CA LEU A 109 6.78 5.68 9.41
C LEU A 109 7.50 6.44 10.56
N ASN A 110 8.77 6.77 10.43
CA ASN A 110 9.56 7.40 11.50
C ASN A 110 9.07 8.81 11.93
N GLY A 111 8.17 9.42 11.17
CA GLY A 111 7.51 10.68 11.51
C GLY A 111 6.40 10.56 12.55
N PHE A 112 5.92 9.34 12.81
CA PHE A 112 4.86 9.02 13.76
C PHE A 112 5.47 8.49 15.06
N GLU A 113 5.11 9.08 16.21
CA GLU A 113 5.67 8.68 17.51
C GLU A 113 5.01 7.41 18.05
N GLU A 114 3.70 7.30 17.87
CA GLU A 114 2.91 6.17 18.30
C GLU A 114 1.90 5.82 17.20
N ILE A 115 1.78 4.54 16.88
CA ILE A 115 0.81 4.03 15.91
C ILE A 115 -0.23 3.23 16.68
N GLU A 116 -1.45 3.76 16.77
CA GLU A 116 -2.57 3.09 17.42
C GLU A 116 -3.12 1.97 16.55
N SER A 117 -3.29 2.25 15.24
CA SER A 117 -3.75 1.26 14.28
C SER A 117 -3.12 1.46 12.92
N ILE A 118 -2.97 0.36 12.19
CA ILE A 118 -2.46 0.39 10.82
C ILE A 118 -3.29 -0.50 9.90
N THR A 119 -3.69 0.06 8.76
CA THR A 119 -4.34 -0.68 7.67
C THR A 119 -3.38 -0.76 6.50
N PHE A 120 -2.86 -1.95 6.24
CA PHE A 120 -2.12 -2.23 5.01
C PHE A 120 -3.09 -2.48 3.86
N THR A 121 -2.88 -1.80 2.75
CA THR A 121 -3.64 -1.98 1.52
C THR A 121 -2.73 -2.51 0.43
N VAL A 122 -3.17 -3.54 -0.28
CA VAL A 122 -2.41 -4.21 -1.34
C VAL A 122 -3.28 -4.39 -2.59
N PRO A 123 -2.69 -4.56 -3.78
CA PRO A 123 -3.46 -4.80 -5.01
C PRO A 123 -4.38 -6.02 -4.92
N GLU A 124 -3.85 -7.13 -4.46
CA GLU A 124 -4.59 -8.38 -4.22
C GLU A 124 -4.12 -9.03 -2.92
N LYS A 125 -5.07 -9.43 -2.08
CA LYS A 125 -4.82 -10.04 -0.78
C LYS A 125 -4.89 -11.56 -0.88
N ASN A 126 -3.92 -12.23 -0.26
CA ASN A 126 -3.95 -13.65 0.03
C ASN A 126 -3.47 -13.92 1.47
N GLU A 127 -3.47 -15.17 1.90
CA GLU A 127 -3.10 -15.52 3.28
C GLU A 127 -1.63 -15.21 3.59
N ASP A 128 -0.71 -15.46 2.65
CA ASP A 128 0.73 -15.22 2.86
C ASP A 128 1.01 -13.72 3.04
N ILE A 129 0.41 -12.87 2.21
CA ILE A 129 0.49 -11.41 2.32
C ILE A 129 -0.12 -10.95 3.65
N ARG A 130 -1.26 -11.53 4.05
CA ARG A 130 -1.91 -11.18 5.32
C ARG A 130 -1.03 -11.51 6.52
N VAL A 131 -0.43 -12.69 6.54
CA VAL A 131 0.48 -13.14 7.61
C VAL A 131 1.72 -12.25 7.66
N LEU A 132 2.35 -11.99 6.51
CA LEU A 132 3.53 -11.13 6.39
C LEU A 132 3.27 -9.73 6.96
N LEU A 133 2.22 -9.06 6.48
CA LEU A 133 1.94 -7.67 6.86
C LEU A 133 1.47 -7.54 8.32
N LYS A 134 0.70 -8.51 8.82
CA LYS A 134 0.39 -8.56 10.26
C LYS A 134 1.64 -8.73 11.12
N GLY A 135 2.58 -9.58 10.70
CA GLY A 135 3.87 -9.74 11.37
C GLY A 135 4.70 -8.44 11.36
N ILE A 136 4.70 -7.71 10.25
CA ILE A 136 5.37 -6.40 10.16
C ILE A 136 4.70 -5.39 11.10
N GLY A 137 3.38 -5.28 11.11
CA GLY A 137 2.67 -4.39 12.03
C GLY A 137 2.99 -4.66 13.50
N GLN A 138 3.09 -5.93 13.91
CA GLN A 138 3.51 -6.30 15.26
C GLN A 138 4.97 -5.88 15.55
N LYS A 139 5.88 -5.99 14.60
CA LYS A 139 7.27 -5.50 14.73
C LYS A 139 7.34 -3.96 14.89
N LEU A 140 6.35 -3.21 14.44
CA LEU A 140 6.20 -1.77 14.69
C LEU A 140 5.65 -1.44 16.08
N GLY A 141 5.25 -2.45 16.85
CA GLY A 141 4.65 -2.29 18.18
C GLY A 141 3.14 -2.09 18.18
N VAL A 142 2.47 -2.30 17.03
CA VAL A 142 1.01 -2.20 16.95
C VAL A 142 0.37 -3.49 17.47
N GLU A 143 -0.66 -3.36 18.30
CA GLU A 143 -1.43 -4.49 18.82
C GLU A 143 -2.10 -5.27 17.66
N LYS A 144 -2.11 -6.60 17.76
CA LYS A 144 -2.56 -7.51 16.69
C LYS A 144 -3.97 -7.21 16.20
N GLU A 145 -4.85 -6.79 17.09
CA GLU A 145 -6.25 -6.46 16.85
C GLU A 145 -6.39 -5.16 16.05
N ASN A 146 -5.39 -4.30 16.10
CA ASN A 146 -5.34 -3.00 15.44
C ASN A 146 -4.54 -3.02 14.13
N ILE A 147 -4.16 -4.21 13.64
CA ILE A 147 -3.49 -4.39 12.36
C ILE A 147 -4.47 -4.99 11.36
N TYR A 148 -4.78 -4.24 10.32
CA TYR A 148 -5.70 -4.63 9.26
C TYR A 148 -4.95 -4.83 7.95
N VAL A 149 -5.40 -5.78 7.13
CA VAL A 149 -4.89 -6.00 5.78
C VAL A 149 -6.07 -6.14 4.84
N GLN A 150 -6.15 -5.26 3.86
CA GLN A 150 -7.23 -5.22 2.86
C GLN A 150 -6.66 -5.12 1.45
N ASP A 151 -7.43 -5.51 0.46
CA ASP A 151 -7.09 -5.27 -0.93
C ASP A 151 -7.78 -4.02 -1.50
N TYR A 152 -7.42 -3.64 -2.74
CA TYR A 152 -7.99 -2.45 -3.38
C TYR A 152 -9.51 -2.54 -3.58
N LYS A 153 -10.09 -3.75 -3.73
CA LYS A 153 -11.54 -3.93 -3.80
C LYS A 153 -12.21 -3.57 -2.48
N GLU A 154 -11.65 -4.06 -1.37
CA GLU A 154 -12.15 -3.75 -0.03
C GLU A 154 -12.03 -2.26 0.27
N SER A 155 -10.88 -1.64 -0.06
CA SER A 155 -10.68 -0.18 0.08
C SER A 155 -11.68 0.62 -0.74
N PHE A 156 -11.94 0.17 -1.97
CA PHE A 156 -12.94 0.80 -2.84
C PHE A 156 -14.35 0.72 -2.24
N CYS A 157 -14.73 -0.42 -1.67
CA CYS A 157 -16.02 -0.55 -0.98
C CYS A 157 -16.12 0.43 0.18
N HIS A 158 -15.10 0.49 1.04
CA HIS A 158 -15.07 1.41 2.17
C HIS A 158 -15.15 2.87 1.72
N TYR A 159 -14.43 3.24 0.68
CA TYR A 159 -14.51 4.57 0.10
C TYR A 159 -15.92 4.90 -0.39
N MET A 160 -16.52 4.01 -1.19
CA MET A 160 -17.85 4.22 -1.77
C MET A 160 -18.95 4.30 -0.71
N PHE A 161 -18.88 3.51 0.37
CA PHE A 161 -19.85 3.57 1.45
C PHE A 161 -19.83 4.90 2.22
N ASN A 162 -18.72 5.61 2.20
CA ASN A 162 -18.58 6.94 2.79
C ASN A 162 -18.95 8.08 1.82
N GLN A 163 -19.22 7.78 0.54
CA GLN A 163 -19.67 8.77 -0.42
C GLN A 163 -21.19 8.99 -0.34
N PRO A 164 -21.69 10.16 -0.77
CA PRO A 164 -23.14 10.38 -0.93
C PRO A 164 -23.76 9.28 -1.79
N LYS A 165 -24.91 8.75 -1.36
CA LYS A 165 -25.56 7.61 -1.99
C LYS A 165 -25.94 7.87 -3.45
N GLU A 166 -26.15 9.10 -3.81
CA GLU A 166 -26.45 9.55 -5.18
C GLU A 166 -25.31 9.25 -6.17
N LEU A 167 -24.07 9.15 -5.68
CA LEU A 167 -22.90 8.84 -6.53
C LEU A 167 -22.77 7.36 -6.89
N TRP A 168 -23.40 6.46 -6.12
CA TRP A 168 -23.25 5.02 -6.32
C TRP A 168 -24.53 4.22 -6.07
N GLN A 169 -25.69 4.85 -6.20
CA GLN A 169 -27.00 4.30 -5.85
C GLN A 169 -27.31 2.92 -6.47
N TYR A 170 -26.71 2.60 -7.61
CA TYR A 170 -26.93 1.36 -8.34
C TYR A 170 -25.66 0.58 -8.63
N GLU A 171 -24.69 1.25 -9.20
CA GLU A 171 -23.42 0.67 -9.61
C GLU A 171 -22.29 1.71 -9.51
N ALA A 172 -21.09 1.25 -9.16
CA ALA A 172 -19.87 2.03 -9.24
C ALA A 172 -18.75 1.19 -9.85
N ALA A 173 -17.88 1.81 -10.63
CA ALA A 173 -16.73 1.16 -11.21
C ALA A 173 -15.43 1.74 -10.65
N LEU A 174 -14.50 0.86 -10.27
CA LEU A 174 -13.12 1.21 -9.97
C LEU A 174 -12.23 0.73 -11.12
N PHE A 175 -11.48 1.66 -11.70
CA PHE A 175 -10.40 1.33 -12.62
C PHE A 175 -9.07 1.51 -11.88
N TYR A 176 -8.38 0.43 -11.65
CA TYR A 176 -7.02 0.44 -11.12
C TYR A 176 -6.04 0.29 -12.27
N CYS A 177 -5.13 1.25 -12.39
CA CYS A 177 -4.10 1.27 -13.42
C CYS A 177 -2.73 1.42 -12.75
N ASP A 178 -1.82 0.52 -13.04
CA ASP A 178 -0.41 0.68 -12.76
C ASP A 178 0.43 0.53 -14.04
N GLU A 179 1.75 0.51 -13.92
CA GLU A 179 2.63 0.41 -15.08
C GLU A 179 2.45 -0.89 -15.89
N ASP A 180 1.98 -1.96 -15.25
CA ASP A 180 1.94 -3.29 -15.84
C ASP A 180 0.52 -3.81 -16.11
N VAL A 181 -0.48 -3.28 -15.37
CA VAL A 181 -1.84 -3.86 -15.31
C VAL A 181 -2.93 -2.80 -15.25
N ILE A 182 -4.01 -3.05 -15.97
CA ILE A 182 -5.30 -2.35 -15.78
C ILE A 182 -6.33 -3.36 -15.30
N ARG A 183 -7.00 -3.06 -14.17
CA ARG A 183 -8.09 -3.86 -13.62
C ARG A 183 -9.34 -3.02 -13.46
N ALA A 184 -10.47 -3.60 -13.78
CA ALA A 184 -11.76 -2.97 -13.54
C ALA A 184 -12.58 -3.82 -12.56
N TYR A 185 -13.09 -3.17 -11.54
CA TYR A 185 -14.00 -3.76 -10.56
C TYR A 185 -15.35 -3.08 -10.63
N MET A 186 -16.42 -3.85 -10.56
CA MET A 186 -17.80 -3.35 -10.53
C MET A 186 -18.41 -3.60 -9.16
N LEU A 187 -18.81 -2.53 -8.48
CA LEU A 187 -19.58 -2.57 -7.25
C LEU A 187 -21.07 -2.48 -7.58
N ARG A 188 -21.87 -3.41 -7.08
CA ARG A 188 -23.33 -3.43 -7.26
C ARG A 188 -24.04 -3.61 -5.93
N GLU A 189 -25.08 -2.81 -5.69
CA GLU A 189 -26.00 -3.01 -4.58
C GLU A 189 -27.02 -4.09 -4.94
N LEU A 190 -27.06 -5.17 -4.16
CA LEU A 190 -28.09 -6.19 -4.29
C LEU A 190 -29.32 -5.77 -3.49
N LYS A 191 -30.38 -5.37 -4.18
CA LYS A 191 -31.69 -5.14 -3.57
C LYS A 191 -32.35 -6.48 -3.27
N ASN A 192 -32.34 -6.88 -2.00
CA ASN A 192 -33.15 -8.02 -1.59
C ASN A 192 -34.60 -7.59 -1.44
N SER A 193 -35.44 -7.93 -2.42
CA SER A 193 -36.88 -7.60 -2.46
C SER A 193 -37.74 -8.32 -1.42
N SER A 194 -37.17 -9.26 -0.65
CA SER A 194 -37.93 -10.17 0.23
C SER A 194 -37.64 -10.08 1.72
N GLN A 195 -36.72 -9.24 2.18
CA GLN A 195 -36.45 -9.12 3.61
C GLN A 195 -36.65 -7.69 4.13
N LYS A 196 -37.39 -7.60 5.24
CA LYS A 196 -37.61 -6.37 6.05
C LYS A 196 -36.33 -5.90 6.79
N SER A 197 -35.17 -6.47 6.52
CA SER A 197 -33.90 -6.05 7.12
C SER A 197 -33.25 -4.96 6.27
N ARG A 198 -32.76 -3.91 6.94
CA ARG A 198 -32.05 -2.78 6.33
C ARG A 198 -30.60 -3.14 5.91
N GLU A 199 -30.25 -4.39 5.76
CA GLU A 199 -28.94 -4.83 5.35
C GLU A 199 -28.86 -4.82 3.83
N SER A 200 -28.08 -3.90 3.29
CA SER A 200 -27.72 -3.89 1.88
C SER A 200 -26.53 -4.83 1.67
N PHE A 201 -26.68 -5.83 0.80
CA PHE A 201 -25.58 -6.66 0.36
C PHE A 201 -24.93 -6.00 -0.86
N VAL A 202 -23.60 -6.02 -0.90
CA VAL A 202 -22.84 -5.48 -2.00
C VAL A 202 -21.96 -6.58 -2.58
N THR A 203 -21.93 -6.71 -3.89
CA THR A 203 -20.96 -7.55 -4.60
C THR A 203 -19.94 -6.68 -5.31
N VAL A 204 -18.69 -7.13 -5.31
CA VAL A 204 -17.63 -6.54 -6.11
C VAL A 204 -17.01 -7.60 -6.99
N ASP A 205 -17.22 -7.45 -8.28
CA ASP A 205 -16.72 -8.38 -9.28
C ASP A 205 -15.57 -7.77 -10.06
N LYS A 206 -14.48 -8.52 -10.26
CA LYS A 206 -13.45 -8.16 -11.22
C LYS A 206 -13.98 -8.46 -12.62
N VAL A 207 -14.25 -7.39 -13.40
CA VAL A 207 -14.85 -7.51 -14.73
C VAL A 207 -13.83 -7.43 -15.86
N ALA A 208 -12.64 -6.89 -15.59
CA ALA A 208 -11.56 -6.85 -16.57
C ALA A 208 -10.19 -6.92 -15.86
N ASP A 209 -9.25 -7.55 -16.53
CA ASP A 209 -7.85 -7.65 -16.13
C ASP A 209 -7.02 -7.76 -17.41
N ALA A 210 -6.24 -6.74 -17.71
CA ALA A 210 -5.41 -6.69 -18.91
C ALA A 210 -4.00 -6.20 -18.55
N ARG A 211 -2.99 -6.82 -19.15
CA ARG A 211 -1.62 -6.33 -19.04
C ARG A 211 -1.43 -5.17 -20.02
N MET A 212 -0.64 -4.17 -19.62
CA MET A 212 -0.33 -3.04 -20.48
C MET A 212 0.30 -3.45 -21.81
N GLU A 213 1.18 -4.47 -21.81
CA GLU A 213 1.77 -5.05 -23.00
C GLU A 213 0.73 -5.56 -24.02
N GLU A 214 -0.38 -6.14 -23.53
CA GLU A 214 -1.48 -6.62 -24.37
C GLU A 214 -2.26 -5.45 -24.99
N LEU A 215 -2.42 -4.37 -24.25
CA LEU A 215 -3.07 -3.14 -24.74
C LEU A 215 -2.21 -2.38 -25.73
N GLU A 216 -0.91 -2.29 -25.49
CA GLU A 216 0.06 -1.69 -26.42
C GLU A 216 0.12 -2.44 -27.76
N ALA A 217 -0.01 -3.76 -27.74
CA ALA A 217 -0.08 -4.58 -28.96
C ALA A 217 -1.34 -4.29 -29.79
N VAL A 218 -2.46 -3.92 -29.15
CA VAL A 218 -3.75 -3.60 -29.82
C VAL A 218 -3.87 -2.11 -30.17
N TYR A 219 -3.27 -1.23 -29.34
CA TYR A 219 -3.36 0.24 -29.47
C TYR A 219 -1.97 0.88 -29.43
N PRO A 220 -1.17 0.77 -30.51
CA PRO A 220 0.20 1.30 -30.53
C PRO A 220 0.30 2.84 -30.48
N VAL A 221 -0.80 3.55 -30.31
CA VAL A 221 -0.91 5.03 -30.31
C VAL A 221 -1.08 5.60 -28.90
N LEU A 222 -0.99 4.78 -27.84
CA LEU A 222 -1.14 5.25 -26.45
C LEU A 222 0.17 5.75 -25.80
N HIS A 223 1.17 6.09 -26.63
CA HIS A 223 2.41 6.77 -26.22
C HIS A 223 2.38 8.25 -26.47
#